data_db3cd619ecad7974bd747f5bf63e7ab1
#
_entry.id   db3cd619ecad7974bd747f5bf63e7ab1
#
_cell.length_a   1.000
_cell.length_b   1.000
_cell.length_c   1.000
_cell.angle_alpha   90.00
_cell.angle_beta   90.00
_cell.angle_gamma   90.00
#
_symmetry.space_group_name_H-M   'P 1'
#
loop_
_entity.id
_entity.type
_entity.pdbx_description
1 polymer ?
#
loop_
_entity_poly.entity_id
_entity_poly.type
_entity_poly.pdbx_seq_one_letter_code
_entity_poly.pdbx_strand_id
1 'polypeptide(L)'
;ILRDNVMCMIGNGVVLSPTALFKEVDELAEAGIPVVERLRISESSPLLLEHHVALDAARERARGKKAIGTTGRGIGPCYEDKVARRGLRVADLLDTAMFSEKLEQVMEYHNHALKHYYKTDTVDYQQSLDTNLALAERMAPMVADVTGLLQEYSESGKQVLFEGAQGTLLDIDHGTYPYVTSSNTSAGAA
;
A
#
# COMPACT_ATOMS: atom_id res chain seq x y z
N ILE A 1 13.52 -12.07 2.90
CA ILE A 1 12.63 -12.81 3.79
C ILE A 1 13.03 -14.30 3.89
N LEU A 2 13.61 -14.87 2.83
CA LEU A 2 14.02 -16.28 2.78
C LEU A 2 15.32 -16.59 3.54
N ARG A 3 16.10 -15.57 3.89
CA ARG A 3 17.38 -15.73 4.62
C ARG A 3 17.17 -15.54 6.11
N ASP A 4 17.69 -16.47 6.92
CA ASP A 4 17.48 -16.53 8.36
C ASP A 4 18.04 -15.35 9.16
N ASN A 5 19.07 -14.70 8.64
CA ASN A 5 19.78 -13.60 9.29
C ASN A 5 19.40 -12.21 8.75
N VAL A 6 18.31 -12.09 8.02
CA VAL A 6 17.85 -10.82 7.42
C VAL A 6 16.52 -10.42 8.02
N MET A 7 16.45 -9.21 8.58
CA MET A 7 15.22 -8.55 8.92
C MET A 7 14.74 -7.77 7.71
N CYS A 8 13.50 -7.98 7.30
CA CYS A 8 12.86 -7.27 6.19
C CYS A 8 11.98 -6.15 6.73
N MET A 9 11.95 -5.03 6.04
CA MET A 9 11.14 -3.88 6.42
C MET A 9 10.37 -3.34 5.23
N ILE A 10 9.08 -3.09 5.42
CA ILE A 10 8.25 -2.32 4.48
C ILE A 10 8.19 -0.89 5.00
N GLY A 11 8.84 0.02 4.28
CA GLY A 11 8.91 1.43 4.65
C GLY A 11 7.64 2.21 4.33
N ASN A 12 7.52 3.40 4.90
CA ASN A 12 6.39 4.32 4.75
C ASN A 12 6.18 4.87 3.32
N GLY A 13 7.11 4.61 2.41
CA GLY A 13 6.97 4.91 0.98
C GLY A 13 6.12 3.90 0.21
N VAL A 14 5.94 2.70 0.74
CA VAL A 14 5.21 1.60 0.09
C VAL A 14 3.71 1.72 0.35
N VAL A 15 2.89 1.66 -0.70
CA VAL A 15 1.44 1.47 -0.56
C VAL A 15 1.16 -0.01 -0.36
N LEU A 16 0.51 -0.37 0.73
CA LEU A 16 0.37 -1.74 1.21
C LEU A 16 -1.08 -2.23 1.13
N SER A 17 -1.31 -3.26 0.34
CA SER A 17 -2.59 -4.00 0.36
C SER A 17 -2.55 -5.08 1.44
N PRO A 18 -3.39 -5.01 2.49
CA PRO A 18 -3.45 -6.06 3.51
C PRO A 18 -3.76 -7.44 2.92
N THR A 19 -4.73 -7.49 2.01
CA THR A 19 -5.15 -8.75 1.37
C THR A 19 -4.02 -9.38 0.54
N ALA A 20 -3.29 -8.58 -0.25
CA ALA A 20 -2.17 -9.10 -1.04
C ALA A 20 -1.01 -9.54 -0.13
N LEU A 21 -0.70 -8.76 0.91
CA LEU A 21 0.33 -9.12 1.89
C LEU A 21 0.06 -10.49 2.52
N PHE A 22 -1.15 -10.69 3.05
CA PHE A 22 -1.44 -11.93 3.75
C PHE A 22 -1.56 -13.14 2.84
N LYS A 23 -1.90 -12.96 1.58
CA LYS A 23 -1.77 -14.04 0.59
C LYS A 23 -0.31 -14.51 0.47
N GLU A 24 0.63 -13.58 0.35
CA GLU A 24 2.07 -13.89 0.26
C GLU A 24 2.62 -14.45 1.60
N VAL A 25 2.18 -13.90 2.73
CA VAL A 25 2.56 -14.40 4.07
C VAL A 25 2.13 -15.85 4.25
N ASP A 26 0.90 -16.20 3.84
CA ASP A 26 0.37 -17.55 3.96
C ASP A 26 1.13 -18.54 3.07
N GLU A 27 1.40 -18.17 1.81
CA GLU A 27 2.22 -18.96 0.89
C GLU A 27 3.63 -19.23 1.44
N LEU A 28 4.26 -18.22 2.04
CA LEU A 28 5.58 -18.36 2.66
C LEU A 28 5.54 -19.18 3.96
N ALA A 29 4.49 -19.05 4.76
CA ALA A 29 4.30 -19.82 5.98
C ALA A 29 4.11 -21.32 5.66
N GLU A 30 3.36 -21.67 4.60
CA GLU A 30 3.22 -23.03 4.10
C GLU A 30 4.57 -23.61 3.66
N ALA A 31 5.48 -22.77 3.15
CA ALA A 31 6.85 -23.15 2.82
C ALA A 31 7.80 -23.18 4.04
N GLY A 32 7.30 -22.99 5.27
CA GLY A 32 8.06 -23.04 6.52
C GLY A 32 8.87 -21.77 6.82
N ILE A 33 8.57 -20.64 6.18
CA ILE A 33 9.27 -19.37 6.41
C ILE A 33 8.58 -18.59 7.53
N PRO A 34 9.27 -18.24 8.65
CA PRO A 34 8.71 -17.50 9.77
C PRO A 34 8.60 -15.99 9.47
N VAL A 35 7.65 -15.61 8.61
CA VAL A 35 7.51 -14.23 8.09
C VAL A 35 7.25 -13.24 9.22
N VAL A 36 6.37 -13.55 10.15
CA VAL A 36 5.98 -12.66 11.26
C VAL A 36 7.18 -12.27 12.14
N GLU A 37 8.13 -13.17 12.29
CA GLU A 37 9.35 -12.94 13.08
C GLU A 37 10.32 -12.00 12.34
N ARG A 38 10.34 -12.03 11.01
CA ARG A 38 11.34 -11.40 10.14
C ARG A 38 10.85 -10.18 9.38
N LEU A 39 9.56 -9.87 9.41
CA LEU A 39 8.98 -8.73 8.72
C LEU A 39 8.57 -7.64 9.72
N ARG A 40 8.92 -6.39 9.40
CA ARG A 40 8.39 -5.20 10.05
C ARG A 40 7.75 -4.29 9.02
N ILE A 41 6.62 -3.71 9.37
CA ILE A 41 5.81 -2.85 8.51
C ILE A 41 5.70 -1.50 9.18
N SER A 42 6.05 -0.45 8.46
CA SER A 42 5.89 0.91 8.97
C SER A 42 4.42 1.22 9.28
N GLU A 43 4.16 1.67 10.49
CA GLU A 43 2.86 2.19 10.91
C GLU A 43 2.35 3.32 10.01
N SER A 44 3.27 4.04 9.35
CA SER A 44 2.98 5.15 8.46
C SER A 44 2.76 4.74 6.99
N SER A 45 2.86 3.47 6.63
CA SER A 45 2.59 2.99 5.28
C SER A 45 1.13 3.23 4.90
N PRO A 46 0.85 3.78 3.70
CA PRO A 46 -0.52 3.95 3.23
C PRO A 46 -1.17 2.60 2.94
N LEU A 47 -2.43 2.45 3.30
CA LEU A 47 -3.24 1.27 2.99
C LEU A 47 -3.86 1.38 1.58
N LEU A 48 -3.58 0.38 0.77
CA LEU A 48 -4.22 0.19 -0.53
C LEU A 48 -5.44 -0.71 -0.34
N LEU A 49 -6.62 -0.14 -0.56
CA LEU A 49 -7.91 -0.76 -0.28
C LEU A 49 -8.75 -0.94 -1.57
N GLU A 50 -9.88 -1.60 -1.47
CA GLU A 50 -10.72 -2.02 -2.59
C GLU A 50 -11.18 -0.85 -3.46
N HIS A 51 -11.48 0.30 -2.88
CA HIS A 51 -11.89 1.50 -3.62
C HIS A 51 -10.78 2.06 -4.52
N HIS A 52 -9.50 1.90 -4.15
CA HIS A 52 -8.38 2.26 -5.00
C HIS A 52 -8.31 1.39 -6.26
N VAL A 53 -8.53 0.09 -6.11
CA VAL A 53 -8.58 -0.86 -7.23
C VAL A 53 -9.74 -0.54 -8.16
N ALA A 54 -10.92 -0.28 -7.60
CA ALA A 54 -12.11 0.11 -8.36
C ALA A 54 -11.90 1.41 -9.16
N LEU A 55 -11.25 2.41 -8.54
CA LEU A 55 -10.92 3.67 -9.21
C LEU A 55 -9.90 3.50 -10.33
N ASP A 56 -8.87 2.71 -10.14
CA ASP A 56 -7.85 2.44 -11.16
C ASP A 56 -8.51 1.81 -12.40
N ALA A 57 -9.31 0.79 -12.22
CA ALA A 57 -10.07 0.14 -13.28
C ALA A 57 -11.06 1.10 -13.97
N ALA A 58 -11.76 1.96 -13.21
CA ALA A 58 -12.70 2.92 -13.74
C ALA A 58 -12.01 4.00 -14.60
N ARG A 59 -10.86 4.49 -14.13
CA ARG A 59 -10.02 5.48 -14.84
C ARG A 59 -9.48 4.94 -16.15
N GLU A 60 -8.93 3.74 -16.17
CA GLU A 60 -8.41 3.10 -17.37
C GLU A 60 -9.53 2.87 -18.40
N ARG A 61 -10.70 2.42 -17.94
CA ARG A 61 -11.89 2.26 -18.81
C ARG A 61 -12.34 3.58 -19.43
N ALA A 62 -12.40 4.65 -18.64
CA ALA A 62 -12.83 5.97 -19.11
C ALA A 62 -11.85 6.58 -20.12
N ARG A 63 -10.56 6.29 -20.03
CA ARG A 63 -9.53 6.73 -20.97
C ARG A 63 -9.58 5.98 -22.32
N GLY A 64 -10.09 4.76 -22.34
CA GLY A 64 -10.20 3.94 -23.54
C GLY A 64 -8.86 3.80 -24.26
N LYS A 65 -8.78 4.26 -25.52
CA LYS A 65 -7.54 4.18 -26.34
C LYS A 65 -6.37 5.03 -25.78
N LYS A 66 -6.62 5.91 -24.84
CA LYS A 66 -5.60 6.74 -24.17
C LYS A 66 -5.27 6.22 -22.77
N ALA A 67 -5.60 4.96 -22.49
CA ALA A 67 -5.26 4.32 -21.22
C ALA A 67 -3.75 4.37 -20.98
N ILE A 68 -3.33 4.53 -19.72
CA ILE A 68 -1.92 4.55 -19.33
C ILE A 68 -1.35 3.13 -19.38
N GLY A 69 -2.19 2.12 -19.19
CA GLY A 69 -1.77 0.73 -19.10
C GLY A 69 -1.32 0.38 -17.67
N THR A 70 -2.09 0.80 -16.67
CA THR A 70 -1.82 0.47 -15.27
C THR A 70 -1.95 -1.03 -15.03
N THR A 71 -1.38 -1.49 -13.91
CA THR A 71 -1.53 -2.90 -13.50
C THR A 71 -2.93 -3.22 -12.94
N GLY A 72 -3.82 -2.22 -12.82
CA GLY A 72 -5.15 -2.37 -12.25
C GLY A 72 -5.18 -2.65 -10.75
N ARG A 73 -4.06 -2.43 -10.06
CA ARG A 73 -3.91 -2.73 -8.63
C ARG A 73 -4.26 -1.58 -7.69
N GLY A 74 -4.60 -0.40 -8.22
CA GLY A 74 -4.96 0.75 -7.40
C GLY A 74 -3.80 1.56 -6.84
N ILE A 75 -2.58 1.34 -7.33
CA ILE A 75 -1.36 2.00 -6.83
C ILE A 75 -1.45 3.52 -6.97
N GLY A 76 -1.81 4.02 -8.16
CA GLY A 76 -1.95 5.45 -8.43
C GLY A 76 -2.98 6.13 -7.53
N PRO A 77 -4.22 5.65 -7.48
CA PRO A 77 -5.24 6.19 -6.57
C PRO A 77 -4.83 6.18 -5.08
N CYS A 78 -4.09 5.17 -4.63
CA CYS A 78 -3.61 5.12 -3.24
C CYS A 78 -2.55 6.20 -2.96
N TYR A 79 -1.60 6.42 -3.86
CA TYR A 79 -0.65 7.53 -3.74
C TYR A 79 -1.33 8.90 -3.83
N GLU A 80 -2.35 9.04 -4.67
CA GLU A 80 -3.17 10.25 -4.74
C GLU A 80 -3.82 10.57 -3.38
N ASP A 81 -4.41 9.57 -2.73
CA ASP A 81 -5.01 9.75 -1.41
C ASP A 81 -3.98 10.06 -0.33
N LYS A 82 -2.78 9.45 -0.38
CA LYS A 82 -1.67 9.80 0.49
C LYS A 82 -1.32 11.28 0.38
N VAL A 83 -1.12 11.78 -0.84
CA VAL A 83 -0.73 13.18 -1.10
C VAL A 83 -1.87 14.15 -0.77
N ALA A 84 -3.13 13.76 -1.05
CA ALA A 84 -4.33 14.51 -0.67
C ALA A 84 -4.61 14.50 0.84
N ARG A 85 -3.89 13.70 1.63
CA ARG A 85 -3.99 13.58 3.09
C ARG A 85 -5.33 13.03 3.58
N ARG A 86 -6.02 12.23 2.75
CA ARG A 86 -7.24 11.49 3.10
C ARG A 86 -7.03 9.97 3.17
N GLY A 87 -5.85 9.49 2.74
CA GLY A 87 -5.51 8.07 2.78
C GLY A 87 -5.40 7.53 4.20
N LEU A 88 -5.79 6.28 4.39
CA LEU A 88 -5.60 5.53 5.63
C LEU A 88 -4.17 4.97 5.69
N ARG A 89 -3.66 4.81 6.90
CA ARG A 89 -2.33 4.23 7.18
C ARG A 89 -2.47 2.93 7.96
N VAL A 90 -1.40 2.16 8.00
CA VAL A 90 -1.34 0.92 8.78
C VAL A 90 -1.69 1.15 10.26
N ALA A 91 -1.23 2.25 10.88
CA ALA A 91 -1.59 2.60 12.25
C ALA A 91 -3.11 2.77 12.45
N ASP A 92 -3.81 3.34 11.47
CA ASP A 92 -5.26 3.52 11.57
C ASP A 92 -5.99 2.18 11.67
N LEU A 93 -5.51 1.15 10.96
CA LEU A 93 -6.10 -0.20 10.96
C LEU A 93 -6.04 -0.87 12.34
N LEU A 94 -5.12 -0.48 13.21
CA LEU A 94 -4.99 -1.01 14.56
C LEU A 94 -5.96 -0.39 15.55
N ASP A 95 -6.65 0.68 15.19
CA ASP A 95 -7.73 1.31 15.94
C ASP A 95 -9.03 1.18 15.16
N THR A 96 -9.88 0.24 15.57
CA THR A 96 -11.13 -0.09 14.87
C THR A 96 -12.04 1.13 14.69
N ALA A 97 -12.16 1.99 15.68
CA ALA A 97 -13.04 3.16 15.62
C ALA A 97 -12.49 4.19 14.63
N MET A 98 -11.20 4.49 14.74
CA MET A 98 -10.49 5.41 13.83
C MET A 98 -10.52 4.91 12.39
N PHE A 99 -10.26 3.60 12.18
CA PHE A 99 -10.28 3.00 10.85
C PHE A 99 -11.67 3.07 10.23
N SER A 100 -12.72 2.71 10.98
CA SER A 100 -14.11 2.73 10.53
C SER A 100 -14.53 4.13 10.08
N GLU A 101 -14.28 5.16 10.91
CA GLU A 101 -14.63 6.55 10.59
C GLU A 101 -13.91 7.06 9.35
N LYS A 102 -12.59 6.86 9.25
CA LYS A 102 -11.80 7.31 8.10
C LYS A 102 -12.17 6.56 6.83
N LEU A 103 -12.42 5.25 6.93
CA LEU A 103 -12.83 4.43 5.80
C LEU A 103 -14.18 4.91 5.24
N GLU A 104 -15.16 5.21 6.10
CA GLU A 104 -16.46 5.73 5.69
C GLU A 104 -16.32 7.03 4.89
N GLN A 105 -15.56 7.98 5.43
CA GLN A 105 -15.34 9.29 4.79
C GLN A 105 -14.67 9.16 3.41
N VAL A 106 -13.62 8.35 3.31
CA VAL A 106 -12.90 8.19 2.03
C VAL A 106 -13.72 7.40 1.01
N MET A 107 -14.47 6.42 1.46
CA MET A 107 -15.32 5.63 0.57
C MET A 107 -16.54 6.41 0.08
N GLU A 108 -17.14 7.28 0.89
CA GLU A 108 -18.19 8.19 0.44
C GLU A 108 -17.69 9.04 -0.74
N TYR A 109 -16.52 9.66 -0.58
CA TYR A 109 -15.88 10.46 -1.63
C TYR A 109 -15.63 9.66 -2.91
N HIS A 110 -15.03 8.49 -2.82
CA HIS A 110 -14.67 7.68 -3.98
C HIS A 110 -15.88 6.99 -4.62
N ASN A 111 -16.83 6.52 -3.83
CA ASN A 111 -18.08 5.95 -4.32
C ASN A 111 -18.94 6.99 -5.06
N HIS A 112 -18.90 8.26 -4.60
CA HIS A 112 -19.52 9.34 -5.36
C HIS A 112 -18.89 9.47 -6.77
N ALA A 113 -17.57 9.44 -6.87
CA ALA A 113 -16.87 9.49 -8.16
C ALA A 113 -17.16 8.26 -9.03
N LEU A 114 -17.10 7.06 -8.46
CA LEU A 114 -17.41 5.81 -9.17
C LEU A 114 -18.82 5.86 -9.77
N LYS A 115 -19.81 6.20 -8.94
CA LYS A 115 -21.24 6.21 -9.32
C LYS A 115 -21.57 7.34 -10.29
N HIS A 116 -21.17 8.56 -10.00
CA HIS A 116 -21.68 9.75 -10.69
C HIS A 116 -20.79 10.20 -11.83
N TYR A 117 -19.47 10.05 -11.73
CA TYR A 117 -18.54 10.44 -12.78
C TYR A 117 -18.20 9.28 -13.73
N TYR A 118 -17.75 8.15 -13.16
CA TYR A 118 -17.34 6.99 -13.95
C TYR A 118 -18.50 6.07 -14.39
N LYS A 119 -19.69 6.21 -13.79
CA LYS A 119 -20.88 5.39 -14.07
C LYS A 119 -20.60 3.89 -13.89
N THR A 120 -19.89 3.53 -12.83
CA THR A 120 -19.54 2.16 -12.47
C THR A 120 -20.13 1.80 -11.11
N ASP A 121 -20.03 0.52 -10.75
CA ASP A 121 -20.44 0.04 -9.44
C ASP A 121 -19.60 0.68 -8.33
N THR A 122 -20.23 0.87 -7.20
CA THR A 122 -19.58 1.32 -5.96
C THR A 122 -18.97 0.16 -5.20
N VAL A 123 -18.04 0.47 -4.30
CA VAL A 123 -17.49 -0.52 -3.36
C VAL A 123 -18.33 -0.55 -2.10
N ASP A 124 -18.62 -1.74 -1.60
CA ASP A 124 -19.38 -1.93 -0.36
C ASP A 124 -18.51 -1.60 0.86
N TYR A 125 -19.00 -0.69 1.68
CA TYR A 125 -18.29 -0.22 2.87
C TYR A 125 -18.17 -1.32 3.92
N GLN A 126 -19.26 -2.03 4.23
CA GLN A 126 -19.24 -3.03 5.29
C GLN A 126 -18.34 -4.21 4.93
N GLN A 127 -18.40 -4.65 3.68
CA GLN A 127 -17.50 -5.70 3.20
C GLN A 127 -16.04 -5.27 3.28
N SER A 128 -15.71 -4.03 2.88
CA SER A 128 -14.34 -3.51 2.97
C SER A 128 -13.87 -3.40 4.42
N LEU A 129 -14.74 -2.90 5.32
CA LEU A 129 -14.46 -2.80 6.75
C LEU A 129 -14.15 -4.17 7.34
N ASP A 130 -15.06 -5.14 7.17
CA ASP A 130 -14.93 -6.48 7.75
C ASP A 130 -13.69 -7.20 7.23
N THR A 131 -13.42 -7.10 5.93
CA THR A 131 -12.25 -7.71 5.30
C THR A 131 -10.95 -7.19 5.91
N ASN A 132 -10.82 -5.89 6.07
CA ASN A 132 -9.58 -5.28 6.54
C ASN A 132 -9.41 -5.44 8.06
N LEU A 133 -10.48 -5.33 8.85
CA LEU A 133 -10.41 -5.58 10.29
C LEU A 133 -10.04 -7.03 10.64
N ALA A 134 -10.52 -8.00 9.86
CA ALA A 134 -10.10 -9.40 10.03
C ALA A 134 -8.59 -9.63 9.83
N LEU A 135 -7.92 -8.76 9.08
CA LEU A 135 -6.46 -8.82 8.86
C LEU A 135 -5.67 -8.00 9.88
N ALA A 136 -6.33 -7.08 10.62
CA ALA A 136 -5.67 -6.17 11.56
C ALA A 136 -4.92 -6.93 12.67
N GLU A 137 -5.56 -7.91 13.29
CA GLU A 137 -4.96 -8.70 14.37
C GLU A 137 -3.73 -9.48 13.90
N ARG A 138 -3.76 -9.99 12.67
CA ARG A 138 -2.64 -10.69 12.06
C ARG A 138 -1.49 -9.73 11.71
N MET A 139 -1.80 -8.48 11.37
CA MET A 139 -0.82 -7.46 11.01
C MET A 139 -0.12 -6.87 12.24
N ALA A 140 -0.83 -6.71 13.35
CA ALA A 140 -0.36 -6.02 14.55
C ALA A 140 1.05 -6.46 15.02
N PRO A 141 1.40 -7.76 15.06
CA PRO A 141 2.74 -8.19 15.49
C PRO A 141 3.90 -7.74 14.58
N MET A 142 3.59 -7.37 13.33
CA MET A 142 4.59 -6.94 12.34
C MET A 142 4.71 -5.41 12.26
N VAL A 143 3.76 -4.66 12.84
CA VAL A 143 3.78 -3.19 12.78
C VAL A 143 4.83 -2.62 13.71
N ALA A 144 5.60 -1.66 13.22
CA ALA A 144 6.69 -1.05 13.97
C ALA A 144 7.01 0.38 13.50
N ASP A 145 7.67 1.14 14.35
CA ASP A 145 8.39 2.35 13.95
C ASP A 145 9.65 1.96 13.14
N VAL A 146 9.47 1.81 11.84
CA VAL A 146 10.56 1.43 10.92
C VAL A 146 11.63 2.52 10.86
N THR A 147 11.27 3.80 11.04
CA THR A 147 12.23 4.89 11.05
C THR A 147 13.19 4.78 12.24
N GLY A 148 12.63 4.55 13.43
CA GLY A 148 13.43 4.32 14.65
C GLY A 148 14.30 3.07 14.53
N LEU A 149 13.77 1.97 13.98
CA LEU A 149 14.57 0.75 13.76
C LEU A 149 15.72 0.95 12.78
N LEU A 150 15.53 1.70 11.70
CA LEU A 150 16.59 2.01 10.74
C LEU A 150 17.68 2.86 11.37
N GLN A 151 17.32 3.83 12.21
CA GLN A 151 18.26 4.62 12.97
C GLN A 151 19.09 3.74 13.92
N GLU A 152 18.44 2.89 14.72
CA GLU A 152 19.12 1.94 15.62
C GLU A 152 20.09 1.03 14.86
N TYR A 153 19.69 0.53 13.70
CA TYR A 153 20.53 -0.33 12.88
C TYR A 153 21.75 0.42 12.32
N SER A 154 21.57 1.67 11.89
CA SER A 154 22.66 2.52 11.46
C SER A 154 23.66 2.79 12.58
N GLU A 155 23.18 3.15 13.76
CA GLU A 155 24.03 3.43 14.94
C GLU A 155 24.76 2.19 15.44
N SER A 156 24.16 1.00 15.31
CA SER A 156 24.79 -0.29 15.66
C SER A 156 25.69 -0.86 14.55
N GLY A 157 25.91 -0.13 13.45
CA GLY A 157 26.79 -0.53 12.36
C GLY A 157 26.25 -1.68 11.50
N LYS A 158 24.96 -1.96 11.53
CA LYS A 158 24.33 -2.95 10.65
C LYS A 158 24.26 -2.43 9.22
N GLN A 159 24.36 -3.36 8.28
CA GLN A 159 24.20 -3.01 6.86
C GLN A 159 22.71 -2.98 6.50
N VAL A 160 22.30 -1.92 5.81
CA VAL A 160 20.93 -1.73 5.32
C VAL A 160 20.96 -1.70 3.79
N LEU A 161 20.12 -2.52 3.17
CA LEU A 161 19.87 -2.49 1.72
C LEU A 161 18.49 -1.89 1.48
N PHE A 162 18.43 -0.79 0.75
CA PHE A 162 17.18 -0.23 0.26
C PHE A 162 16.87 -0.82 -1.11
N GLU A 163 15.70 -1.44 -1.24
CA GLU A 163 15.20 -1.99 -2.49
C GLU A 163 13.97 -1.20 -2.91
N GLY A 164 14.10 -0.47 -4.03
CA GLY A 164 12.98 0.20 -4.68
C GLY A 164 12.26 -0.73 -5.66
N ALA A 165 11.25 -0.20 -6.32
CA ALA A 165 10.50 -0.90 -7.36
C ALA A 165 10.63 -0.15 -8.70
N GLN A 166 10.28 -0.82 -9.80
CA GLN A 166 10.33 -0.31 -11.17
C GLN A 166 11.75 0.09 -11.61
N GLY A 167 11.87 1.21 -12.34
CA GLY A 167 13.15 1.72 -12.84
C GLY A 167 13.05 3.17 -13.29
N THR A 168 14.17 3.80 -13.59
CA THR A 168 14.31 5.24 -13.83
C THR A 168 13.36 5.79 -14.90
N LEU A 169 13.08 5.02 -15.97
CA LEU A 169 12.16 5.47 -17.03
C LEU A 169 10.70 5.50 -16.57
N LEU A 170 10.38 4.85 -15.46
CA LEU A 170 9.05 4.84 -14.83
C LEU A 170 8.94 5.80 -13.63
N ASP A 171 9.99 6.55 -13.32
CA ASP A 171 9.97 7.55 -12.24
C ASP A 171 8.96 8.67 -12.56
N ILE A 172 8.17 9.08 -11.55
CA ILE A 172 7.10 10.06 -11.76
C ILE A 172 7.63 11.42 -12.19
N ASP A 173 8.83 11.81 -11.74
CA ASP A 173 9.43 13.12 -12.04
C ASP A 173 10.41 13.07 -13.21
N HIS A 174 11.16 11.97 -13.35
CA HIS A 174 12.28 11.85 -14.28
C HIS A 174 12.01 10.85 -15.42
N GLY A 175 10.90 10.13 -15.38
CA GLY A 175 10.53 9.13 -16.38
C GLY A 175 9.80 9.68 -17.58
N THR A 176 9.22 8.76 -18.36
CA THR A 176 8.49 9.06 -19.61
C THR A 176 7.03 9.43 -19.36
N TYR A 177 6.80 10.48 -18.60
CA TYR A 177 5.46 10.96 -18.23
C TYR A 177 4.56 11.17 -19.46
N PRO A 178 3.30 10.73 -19.46
CA PRO A 178 2.52 10.20 -18.34
C PRO A 178 2.60 8.67 -18.16
N TYR A 179 3.42 7.97 -18.92
CA TYR A 179 3.57 6.51 -18.88
C TYR A 179 4.60 6.12 -17.82
N VAL A 180 4.30 6.42 -16.57
CA VAL A 180 5.16 6.25 -15.39
C VAL A 180 4.37 5.63 -14.23
N THR A 181 5.07 5.19 -13.18
CA THR A 181 4.44 4.86 -11.89
C THR A 181 4.09 6.13 -11.13
N SER A 182 3.33 6.01 -10.04
CA SER A 182 2.92 7.14 -9.20
C SER A 182 3.88 7.40 -8.03
N SER A 183 5.12 6.94 -8.15
CA SER A 183 6.16 7.09 -7.13
C SER A 183 7.51 7.38 -7.76
N ASN A 184 8.45 7.85 -6.93
CA ASN A 184 9.84 7.98 -7.34
C ASN A 184 10.54 6.62 -7.28
N THR A 185 11.32 6.31 -8.31
CA THR A 185 12.03 5.04 -8.48
C THR A 185 13.54 5.18 -8.40
N SER A 186 14.02 6.42 -8.29
CA SER A 186 15.45 6.73 -8.18
C SER A 186 15.98 6.42 -6.77
N ALA A 187 17.29 6.17 -6.65
CA ALA A 187 17.93 5.88 -5.37
C ALA A 187 17.75 6.99 -4.32
N GLY A 188 17.55 8.24 -4.76
CA GLY A 188 17.30 9.36 -3.86
C GLY A 188 15.93 9.33 -3.17
N ALA A 189 15.05 8.40 -3.53
CA ALA A 189 13.75 8.20 -2.90
C ALA A 189 13.78 7.25 -1.68
N ALA A 190 14.92 6.59 -1.45
CA ALA A 190 15.14 5.64 -0.35
C ALA A 190 15.29 6.32 1.02
#